data_a5e58cc1f69a80c6f6e18050171b9e35
#
_entry.id   a5e58cc1f69a80c6f6e18050171b9e35
#
_cell.length_a   1.000
_cell.length_b   1.000
_cell.length_c   1.000
_cell.angle_alpha   90.00
_cell.angle_beta   90.00
_cell.angle_gamma   90.00
#
_symmetry.space_group_name_H-M   'P 1'
#
loop_
_entity.id
_entity.type
_entity.pdbx_description
1 polymer ?
#
loop_
_entity_poly.entity_id
_entity_poly.type
_entity_poly.pdbx_seq_one_letter_code
_entity_poly.pdbx_strand_id
1 'polypeptide(L)'
;MTLLRQTAEGSIMIGDSKEEVGFDISSTTDVMAQIANRAERTIPALKHKQIIRSWGALRVMSPDGYPVYDQSTTHPGAYAVTCHSGVTLAAAHAMDLAGDIAAGRLADNLHAFTERRFDVSPG
;
A
#
# COMPACT_ATOMS: atom_id res chain seq x y z
N MET A 1 11.23 -9.00 0.13
CA MET A 1 10.87 -9.07 -1.31
C MET A 1 11.89 -8.25 -2.07
N THR A 2 12.12 -8.51 -3.36
CA THR A 2 12.96 -7.63 -4.20
C THR A 2 12.09 -7.06 -5.30
N LEU A 3 11.95 -5.74 -5.32
CA LEU A 3 11.22 -5.02 -6.35
C LEU A 3 12.25 -4.35 -7.26
N LEU A 4 12.09 -4.51 -8.56
CA LEU A 4 12.92 -3.87 -9.58
C LEU A 4 12.03 -3.31 -10.68
N ARG A 5 12.20 -2.03 -11.00
CA ARG A 5 11.44 -1.37 -12.05
C ARG A 5 12.34 -0.38 -12.80
N GLN A 6 12.41 -0.53 -14.10
CA GLN A 6 13.04 0.47 -14.95
C GLN A 6 12.04 1.60 -15.29
N THR A 7 12.52 2.83 -15.24
CA THR A 7 11.76 4.00 -15.71
C THR A 7 12.01 4.24 -17.18
N ALA A 8 11.15 5.04 -17.81
CA ALA A 8 11.30 5.39 -19.23
C ALA A 8 12.63 6.13 -19.53
N GLU A 9 13.14 6.88 -18.55
CA GLU A 9 14.41 7.63 -18.64
C GLU A 9 15.65 6.75 -18.37
N GLY A 10 15.47 5.44 -18.17
CA GLY A 10 16.56 4.50 -17.98
C GLY A 10 17.06 4.35 -16.54
N SER A 11 16.47 5.05 -15.56
CA SER A 11 16.77 4.81 -14.15
C SER A 11 16.17 3.49 -13.69
N ILE A 12 16.78 2.87 -12.68
CA ILE A 12 16.28 1.65 -12.07
C ILE A 12 15.87 1.97 -10.62
N MET A 13 14.59 1.78 -10.33
CA MET A 13 14.07 1.83 -8.97
C MET A 13 14.18 0.43 -8.35
N ILE A 14 14.79 0.36 -7.18
CA ILE A 14 14.93 -0.87 -6.40
C ILE A 14 14.21 -0.72 -5.07
N GLY A 15 13.65 -1.77 -4.58
CA GLY A 15 12.94 -1.84 -3.29
C GLY A 15 12.76 -3.28 -2.85
N ASP A 16 12.11 -3.50 -1.78
CA ASP A 16 11.62 -2.59 -0.76
C ASP A 16 12.01 -3.10 0.64
N SER A 17 11.76 -2.30 1.64
CA SER A 17 11.71 -2.73 3.03
C SER A 17 10.30 -2.51 3.59
N LYS A 18 10.01 -3.14 4.72
CA LYS A 18 8.82 -2.91 5.52
C LYS A 18 9.28 -2.84 6.97
N GLU A 19 9.01 -1.74 7.61
CA GLU A 19 9.45 -1.44 8.96
C GLU A 19 8.28 -0.88 9.75
N GLU A 20 8.12 -1.34 10.99
CA GLU A 20 7.11 -0.82 11.91
C GLU A 20 7.76 0.26 12.78
N VAL A 21 7.81 1.47 12.25
CA VAL A 21 8.51 2.62 12.84
C VAL A 21 7.58 3.80 13.14
N GLY A 22 6.28 3.53 13.22
CA GLY A 22 5.27 4.58 13.42
C GLY A 22 5.22 5.54 12.24
N PHE A 23 5.46 6.82 12.49
CA PHE A 23 5.42 7.87 11.45
C PHE A 23 6.80 8.27 10.92
N ASP A 24 7.86 7.54 11.28
CA ASP A 24 9.21 7.82 10.77
C ASP A 24 9.32 7.39 9.30
N ILE A 25 9.66 8.33 8.43
CA ILE A 25 9.89 8.10 6.99
C ILE A 25 11.37 8.18 6.61
N SER A 26 12.26 8.21 7.60
CA SER A 26 13.70 8.25 7.35
C SER A 26 14.19 6.95 6.69
N SER A 27 15.22 7.06 5.86
CA SER A 27 15.90 5.92 5.26
C SER A 27 17.23 5.72 5.96
N THR A 28 17.47 4.53 6.51
CA THR A 28 18.76 4.21 7.13
C THR A 28 19.73 3.63 6.10
N THR A 29 21.03 3.86 6.31
CA THR A 29 22.08 3.30 5.44
C THR A 29 22.04 1.78 5.40
N ASP A 30 21.73 1.14 6.52
CA ASP A 30 21.69 -0.32 6.63
C ASP A 30 20.57 -0.91 5.78
N VAL A 31 19.37 -0.31 5.82
CA VAL A 31 18.24 -0.72 5.00
C VAL A 31 18.54 -0.51 3.51
N MET A 32 19.12 0.63 3.15
CA MET A 32 19.54 0.90 1.77
C MET A 32 20.57 -0.13 1.26
N ALA A 33 21.55 -0.47 2.09
CA ALA A 33 22.56 -1.49 1.75
C ALA A 33 21.93 -2.88 1.55
N GLN A 34 20.97 -3.26 2.40
CA GLN A 34 20.26 -4.54 2.24
C GLN A 34 19.45 -4.58 0.94
N ILE A 35 18.77 -3.50 0.58
CA ILE A 35 18.00 -3.40 -0.68
C ILE A 35 18.97 -3.49 -1.87
N ALA A 36 20.06 -2.73 -1.85
CA ALA A 36 21.07 -2.75 -2.91
C ALA A 36 21.69 -4.14 -3.09
N ASN A 37 22.11 -4.80 -2.02
CA ASN A 37 22.67 -6.15 -2.05
C ASN A 37 21.70 -7.17 -2.65
N ARG A 38 20.41 -7.09 -2.32
CA ARG A 38 19.40 -7.96 -2.93
C ARG A 38 19.24 -7.70 -4.44
N ALA A 39 19.23 -6.42 -4.82
CA ALA A 39 19.14 -6.02 -6.23
C ALA A 39 20.34 -6.48 -7.05
N GLU A 40 21.56 -6.32 -6.53
CA GLU A 40 22.81 -6.79 -7.16
C GLU A 40 22.85 -8.30 -7.33
N ARG A 41 22.35 -9.07 -6.37
CA ARG A 41 22.24 -10.53 -6.49
C ARG A 41 21.25 -10.95 -7.57
N THR A 42 20.25 -10.13 -7.85
CA THR A 42 19.26 -10.39 -8.91
C THR A 42 19.75 -9.93 -10.27
N ILE A 43 20.38 -8.75 -10.33
CA ILE A 43 20.94 -8.16 -11.56
C ILE A 43 22.37 -7.69 -11.27
N PRO A 44 23.39 -8.53 -11.50
CA PRO A 44 24.80 -8.20 -11.17
C PRO A 44 25.33 -6.92 -11.82
N ALA A 45 24.74 -6.48 -12.95
CA ALA A 45 25.11 -5.25 -13.63
C ALA A 45 24.84 -3.98 -12.80
N LEU A 46 24.05 -4.08 -11.72
CA LEU A 46 23.78 -2.96 -10.81
C LEU A 46 24.96 -2.64 -9.88
N LYS A 47 25.91 -3.57 -9.67
CA LYS A 47 27.02 -3.44 -8.73
C LYS A 47 27.82 -2.14 -8.84
N HIS A 48 27.92 -1.59 -10.04
CA HIS A 48 28.71 -0.38 -10.30
C HIS A 48 27.84 0.85 -10.59
N LYS A 49 26.54 0.78 -10.27
CA LYS A 49 25.64 1.91 -10.46
C LYS A 49 25.59 2.78 -9.21
N GLN A 50 25.42 4.08 -9.42
CA GLN A 50 25.30 5.03 -8.33
C GLN A 50 23.85 5.15 -7.87
N ILE A 51 23.64 5.29 -6.56
CA ILE A 51 22.36 5.65 -5.99
C ILE A 51 22.14 7.14 -6.26
N ILE A 52 21.06 7.46 -6.96
CA ILE A 52 20.69 8.84 -7.27
C ILE A 52 19.91 9.45 -6.11
N ARG A 53 19.03 8.68 -5.50
CA ARG A 53 18.24 9.07 -4.33
C ARG A 53 17.64 7.86 -3.62
N SER A 54 17.30 8.06 -2.36
CA SER A 54 16.49 7.13 -1.56
C SER A 54 15.34 7.88 -0.90
N TRP A 55 14.29 7.16 -0.55
CA TRP A 55 13.15 7.72 0.19
C TRP A 55 12.42 6.63 0.95
N GLY A 56 11.80 7.01 2.06
CA GLY A 56 10.80 6.24 2.76
C GLY A 56 9.40 6.82 2.52
N ALA A 57 8.37 6.03 2.75
CA ALA A 57 6.98 6.47 2.70
C ALA A 57 6.15 5.64 3.66
N LEU A 58 5.18 6.30 4.29
CA LEU A 58 4.21 5.61 5.12
C LEU A 58 3.28 4.78 4.25
N ARG A 59 3.01 3.57 4.71
CA ARG A 59 2.03 2.68 4.11
C ARG A 59 0.87 2.52 5.06
N VAL A 60 -0.33 2.83 4.60
CA VAL A 60 -1.55 2.55 5.36
C VAL A 60 -1.78 1.04 5.35
N MET A 61 -1.73 0.42 6.54
CA MET A 61 -1.98 -1.00 6.72
C MET A 61 -3.14 -1.18 7.67
N SER A 62 -4.16 -1.94 7.24
CA SER A 62 -5.15 -2.51 8.15
C SER A 62 -4.55 -3.70 8.91
N PRO A 63 -5.09 -4.10 10.07
CA PRO A 63 -4.56 -5.20 10.87
C PRO A 63 -4.42 -6.53 10.10
N ASP A 64 -5.31 -6.80 9.17
CA ASP A 64 -5.33 -7.99 8.33
C ASP A 64 -4.73 -7.79 6.92
N GLY A 65 -4.32 -6.58 6.58
CA GLY A 65 -3.76 -6.23 5.28
C GLY A 65 -4.77 -6.07 4.14
N TYR A 66 -6.06 -6.27 4.40
CA TYR A 66 -7.12 -6.07 3.39
C TYR A 66 -7.69 -4.65 3.43
N PRO A 67 -8.30 -4.17 2.33
CA PRO A 67 -8.99 -2.89 2.32
C PRO A 67 -10.08 -2.80 3.38
N VAL A 68 -10.39 -1.56 3.78
CA VAL A 68 -11.59 -1.27 4.57
C VAL A 68 -12.52 -0.41 3.71
N TYR A 69 -13.73 -0.88 3.52
CA TYR A 69 -14.83 -0.16 2.89
C TYR A 69 -15.98 -0.10 3.87
N ASP A 70 -16.32 1.09 4.31
CA ASP A 70 -17.38 1.24 5.31
C ASP A 70 -18.29 2.42 4.98
N GLN A 71 -19.54 2.30 5.44
CA GLN A 71 -20.55 3.33 5.32
C GLN A 71 -21.08 3.65 6.71
N SER A 72 -21.06 4.91 7.08
CA SER A 72 -21.53 5.35 8.38
C SER A 72 -23.02 5.05 8.56
N THR A 73 -23.35 4.43 9.67
CA THR A 73 -24.74 4.18 10.07
C THR A 73 -25.40 5.39 10.75
N THR A 74 -24.58 6.34 11.23
CA THR A 74 -25.03 7.52 11.98
C THR A 74 -24.98 8.82 11.17
N HIS A 75 -24.18 8.84 10.11
CA HIS A 75 -24.01 10.02 9.26
C HIS A 75 -24.27 9.64 7.79
N PRO A 76 -25.51 9.80 7.30
CA PRO A 76 -25.84 9.48 5.90
C PRO A 76 -24.92 10.19 4.91
N GLY A 77 -24.41 9.45 3.93
CA GLY A 77 -23.50 9.97 2.92
C GLY A 77 -22.02 10.00 3.33
N ALA A 78 -21.67 9.58 4.55
CA ALA A 78 -20.28 9.43 4.96
C ALA A 78 -19.77 8.00 4.69
N TYR A 79 -18.63 7.91 4.01
CA TYR A 79 -17.97 6.65 3.66
C TYR A 79 -16.51 6.68 4.09
N ALA A 80 -15.97 5.53 4.49
CA ALA A 80 -14.56 5.32 4.73
C ALA A 80 -14.00 4.34 3.71
N VAL A 81 -12.94 4.74 3.00
CA VAL A 81 -12.25 3.90 2.03
C VAL A 81 -10.75 3.98 2.30
N THR A 82 -10.16 2.88 2.72
CA THR A 82 -8.71 2.84 2.96
C THR A 82 -8.11 1.51 2.50
N CYS A 83 -6.91 1.56 1.92
CA CYS A 83 -6.16 0.38 1.51
C CYS A 83 -4.69 0.70 1.27
N HIS A 84 -3.81 -0.28 1.44
CA HIS A 84 -2.39 -0.12 1.09
C HIS A 84 -2.11 -0.31 -0.41
N SER A 85 -3.04 -0.91 -1.15
CA SER A 85 -2.89 -1.27 -2.58
C SER A 85 -3.72 -0.37 -3.50
N GLY A 86 -3.84 0.93 -3.19
CA GLY A 86 -4.71 1.86 -3.91
C GLY A 86 -4.45 1.94 -5.42
N VAL A 87 -3.19 1.82 -5.85
CA VAL A 87 -2.85 1.80 -7.29
C VAL A 87 -3.40 0.54 -7.97
N THR A 88 -3.25 -0.62 -7.34
CA THR A 88 -3.76 -1.90 -7.88
C THR A 88 -5.29 -1.92 -7.91
N LEU A 89 -5.94 -1.33 -6.91
CA LEU A 89 -7.39 -1.30 -6.77
C LEU A 89 -8.04 -0.09 -7.47
N ALA A 90 -7.26 0.80 -8.08
CA ALA A 90 -7.77 2.03 -8.67
C ALA A 90 -8.90 1.81 -9.68
N ALA A 91 -8.79 0.79 -10.52
CA ALA A 91 -9.84 0.46 -11.49
C ALA A 91 -11.14 0.01 -10.80
N ALA A 92 -11.06 -0.89 -9.82
CA ALA A 92 -12.22 -1.34 -9.05
C ALA A 92 -12.87 -0.17 -8.28
N HIS A 93 -12.06 0.72 -7.71
CA HIS A 93 -12.59 1.92 -7.04
C HIS A 93 -13.30 2.87 -8.01
N ALA A 94 -12.74 3.08 -9.21
CA ALA A 94 -13.31 4.01 -10.18
C ALA A 94 -14.54 3.44 -10.91
N MET A 95 -14.56 2.12 -11.17
CA MET A 95 -15.60 1.50 -12.00
C MET A 95 -16.76 0.96 -11.17
N ASP A 96 -16.49 0.40 -10.00
CA ASP A 96 -17.49 -0.26 -9.16
C ASP A 96 -17.83 0.59 -7.92
N LEU A 97 -16.84 0.82 -7.04
CA LEU A 97 -17.05 1.50 -5.76
C LEU A 97 -17.64 2.92 -5.91
N ALA A 98 -17.17 3.67 -6.92
CA ALA A 98 -17.71 5.00 -7.17
C ALA A 98 -19.21 4.97 -7.52
N GLY A 99 -19.65 3.95 -8.25
CA GLY A 99 -21.06 3.71 -8.56
C GLY A 99 -21.88 3.42 -7.31
N ASP A 100 -21.38 2.58 -6.42
CA ASP A 100 -22.02 2.26 -5.14
C ASP A 100 -22.19 3.50 -4.27
N ILE A 101 -21.13 4.30 -4.12
CA ILE A 101 -21.16 5.55 -3.36
C ILE A 101 -22.17 6.53 -3.98
N ALA A 102 -22.21 6.66 -5.30
CA ALA A 102 -23.17 7.51 -6.00
C ALA A 102 -24.62 7.02 -5.83
N ALA A 103 -24.82 5.71 -5.71
CA ALA A 103 -26.13 5.10 -5.43
C ALA A 103 -26.52 5.19 -3.94
N GLY A 104 -25.66 5.70 -3.08
CA GLY A 104 -25.91 5.91 -1.66
C GLY A 104 -25.73 4.68 -0.78
N ARG A 105 -25.22 3.57 -1.31
CA ARG A 105 -24.95 2.35 -0.53
C ARG A 105 -23.82 1.52 -1.14
N LEU A 106 -23.04 0.88 -0.28
CA LEU A 106 -22.03 -0.10 -0.69
C LEU A 106 -22.69 -1.42 -1.12
N ALA A 107 -22.10 -2.09 -2.10
CA ALA A 107 -22.56 -3.39 -2.56
C ALA A 107 -22.37 -4.47 -1.48
N ASP A 108 -23.25 -5.49 -1.50
CA ASP A 108 -23.28 -6.53 -0.48
C ASP A 108 -21.98 -7.36 -0.43
N ASN A 109 -21.27 -7.53 -1.54
CA ASN A 109 -19.98 -8.22 -1.60
C ASN A 109 -18.85 -7.48 -0.85
N LEU A 110 -19.04 -6.21 -0.50
CA LEU A 110 -18.10 -5.43 0.29
C LEU A 110 -18.27 -5.59 1.80
N HIS A 111 -19.33 -6.26 2.27
CA HIS A 111 -19.57 -6.47 3.70
C HIS A 111 -18.43 -7.18 4.43
N ALA A 112 -17.70 -8.08 3.75
CA ALA A 112 -16.53 -8.75 4.32
C ALA A 112 -15.36 -7.79 4.61
N PHE A 113 -15.39 -6.58 4.04
CA PHE A 113 -14.34 -5.58 4.16
C PHE A 113 -14.71 -4.39 5.06
N THR A 114 -15.84 -4.46 5.78
CA THR A 114 -16.22 -3.41 6.73
C THR A 114 -15.32 -3.41 7.96
N GLU A 115 -15.26 -2.30 8.70
CA GLU A 115 -14.49 -2.19 9.94
C GLU A 115 -14.95 -3.18 11.01
N ARG A 116 -16.21 -3.60 11.00
CA ARG A 116 -16.82 -4.54 11.97
C ARG A 116 -16.11 -5.89 12.04
N ARG A 117 -15.34 -6.26 11.01
CA ARG A 117 -14.53 -7.49 11.06
C ARG A 117 -13.42 -7.43 12.10
N PHE A 118 -13.12 -6.25 12.64
CA PHE A 118 -12.17 -6.06 13.73
C PHE A 118 -12.82 -6.00 15.11
N ASP A 119 -14.15 -5.96 15.17
CA ASP A 119 -14.91 -6.02 16.41
C ASP A 119 -14.83 -7.43 17.00
N VAL A 120 -13.71 -7.76 17.62
CA VAL A 120 -13.59 -8.98 18.41
C VAL A 120 -14.26 -8.73 19.75
N SER A 121 -15.38 -9.40 20.02
CA SER A 121 -15.94 -9.42 21.36
C SER A 121 -14.86 -9.90 22.32
N PRO A 122 -14.58 -9.18 23.42
CA PRO A 122 -13.69 -9.70 24.44
C PRO A 122 -14.30 -10.99 24.99
N GLY A 123 -13.61 -12.11 24.74
CA GLY A 123 -13.95 -13.43 25.28
C GLY A 123 -13.71 -13.51 26.79
#